data_f51d049e7e7dcddbd01407cd67d3759c
#
_entry.id   f51d049e7e7dcddbd01407cd67d3759c
#
_cell.length_a   1.000
_cell.length_b   1.000
_cell.length_c   1.000
_cell.angle_alpha   90.00
_cell.angle_beta   90.00
_cell.angle_gamma   90.00
#
_symmetry.space_group_name_H-M   'P 1'
#
loop_
_entity.id
_entity.type
_entity.pdbx_description
1 polymer ?
#
loop_
_entity_poly.entity_id
_entity_poly.type
_entity_poly.pdbx_seq_one_letter_code
_entity_poly.pdbx_strand_id
1 'polypeptide(L)'
;MKSDTPSLAELAIRLEKLERQDRRLKRLGLLFLLVAASGFLLAQAPRKPVNAAAVPATPAATYDTLVVHRLELRDKAGKVRGLWETTDEGPALWLYDTAGQTRAGLCVAAEGPELMLLDPAGKLRAGVVVTGYGPGVILFDTARRLRAWLRLDAGGPALDFYDAAGKPRAGLRVDAAGSFLTLYDAAGKPRAQLAEDGLSR
;
A
#
# COMPACT_ATOMS: atom_id res chain seq x y z
N MET A 1 5.86 -43.66 23.23
CA MET A 1 5.98 -42.28 22.76
C MET A 1 6.65 -42.32 21.40
N LYS A 2 5.87 -42.19 20.30
CA LYS A 2 6.44 -42.04 18.95
C LYS A 2 6.81 -40.58 18.80
N SER A 3 8.06 -40.30 18.53
CA SER A 3 8.53 -38.93 18.16
C SER A 3 8.05 -38.66 16.74
N ASP A 4 7.02 -37.82 16.60
CA ASP A 4 6.61 -37.26 15.31
C ASP A 4 7.63 -36.20 14.87
N THR A 5 8.77 -36.66 14.39
CA THR A 5 9.67 -35.80 13.63
C THR A 5 9.12 -35.67 12.21
N PRO A 6 8.80 -34.45 11.73
CA PRO A 6 8.29 -34.28 10.39
C PRO A 6 9.29 -34.83 9.37
N SER A 7 8.78 -35.55 8.37
CA SER A 7 9.62 -36.15 7.33
C SER A 7 10.34 -35.03 6.52
N LEU A 8 11.53 -35.37 5.98
CA LEU A 8 12.28 -34.44 5.11
C LEU A 8 11.43 -33.95 3.94
N ALA A 9 10.49 -34.75 3.45
CA ALA A 9 9.56 -34.36 2.38
C ALA A 9 8.54 -33.32 2.87
N GLU A 10 8.01 -33.42 4.09
CA GLU A 10 7.11 -32.41 4.68
C GLU A 10 7.83 -31.10 4.95
N LEU A 11 9.08 -31.14 5.40
CA LEU A 11 9.91 -29.96 5.60
C LEU A 11 10.22 -29.27 4.26
N ALA A 12 10.50 -30.03 3.19
CA ALA A 12 10.73 -29.50 1.86
C ALA A 12 9.49 -28.79 1.29
N ILE A 13 8.29 -29.38 1.45
CA ILE A 13 7.02 -28.77 1.02
C ILE A 13 6.73 -27.49 1.80
N ARG A 14 6.98 -27.48 3.11
CA ARG A 14 6.83 -26.28 3.94
C ARG A 14 7.82 -25.17 3.55
N LEU A 15 9.06 -25.55 3.28
CA LEU A 15 10.10 -24.60 2.83
C LEU A 15 9.75 -23.99 1.48
N GLU A 16 9.31 -24.80 0.52
CA GLU A 16 8.87 -24.33 -0.79
C GLU A 16 7.65 -23.40 -0.71
N LYS A 17 6.69 -23.68 0.18
CA LYS A 17 5.54 -22.82 0.43
C LYS A 17 5.97 -21.47 1.03
N LEU A 18 6.90 -21.48 1.99
CA LEU A 18 7.46 -20.26 2.60
C LEU A 18 8.26 -19.44 1.60
N GLU A 19 9.08 -20.07 0.75
CA GLU A 19 9.83 -19.37 -0.30
C GLU A 19 8.91 -18.77 -1.37
N ARG A 20 7.81 -19.44 -1.73
CA ARG A 20 6.80 -18.88 -2.64
C ARG A 20 6.09 -17.67 -2.03
N GLN A 21 5.80 -17.70 -0.72
CA GLN A 21 5.23 -16.57 0.01
C GLN A 21 6.20 -15.40 0.09
N ASP A 22 7.48 -15.63 0.41
CA ASP A 22 8.51 -14.60 0.47
C ASP A 22 8.76 -13.95 -0.90
N ARG A 23 8.79 -14.75 -1.97
CA ARG A 23 8.87 -14.23 -3.36
C ARG A 23 7.64 -13.42 -3.77
N ARG A 24 6.45 -13.79 -3.32
CA ARG A 24 5.21 -13.01 -3.53
C ARG A 24 5.26 -11.69 -2.78
N LEU A 25 5.68 -11.71 -1.52
CA LEU A 25 5.85 -10.53 -0.68
C LEU A 25 6.80 -9.50 -1.30
N LYS A 26 7.97 -9.98 -1.76
CA LYS A 26 8.98 -9.14 -2.43
C LYS A 26 8.48 -8.57 -3.76
N ARG A 27 7.72 -9.36 -4.55
CA ARG A 27 7.12 -8.89 -5.80
C ARG A 27 6.03 -7.85 -5.56
N LEU A 28 5.16 -8.05 -4.56
CA LEU A 28 4.11 -7.09 -4.21
C LEU A 28 4.70 -5.79 -3.67
N GLY A 29 5.71 -5.86 -2.79
CA GLY A 29 6.43 -4.68 -2.33
C GLY A 29 7.13 -3.93 -3.46
N LEU A 30 7.73 -4.66 -4.42
CA LEU A 30 8.38 -4.08 -5.60
C LEU A 30 7.35 -3.48 -6.56
N LEU A 31 6.22 -4.17 -6.79
CA LEU A 31 5.14 -3.71 -7.66
C LEU A 31 4.52 -2.43 -7.11
N PHE A 32 4.21 -2.39 -5.81
CA PHE A 32 3.70 -1.21 -5.13
C PHE A 32 4.71 -0.04 -5.18
N LEU A 33 6.01 -0.33 -5.07
CA LEU A 33 7.07 0.66 -5.25
C LEU A 33 7.13 1.22 -6.68
N LEU A 34 6.89 0.39 -7.70
CA LEU A 34 6.85 0.81 -9.10
C LEU A 34 5.63 1.69 -9.37
N VAL A 35 4.45 1.30 -8.88
CA VAL A 35 3.21 2.09 -9.03
C VAL A 35 3.32 3.42 -8.28
N ALA A 36 3.81 3.42 -7.04
CA ALA A 36 4.05 4.65 -6.28
C ALA A 36 5.12 5.55 -6.94
N ALA A 37 6.12 4.97 -7.61
CA ALA A 37 7.15 5.71 -8.33
C ALA A 37 6.61 6.33 -9.63
N SER A 38 5.73 5.64 -10.37
CA SER A 38 5.11 6.17 -11.60
C SER A 38 4.16 7.33 -11.29
N GLY A 39 3.32 7.20 -10.27
CA GLY A 39 2.47 8.30 -9.80
C GLY A 39 3.27 9.50 -9.30
N PHE A 40 4.41 9.26 -8.64
CA PHE A 40 5.31 10.31 -8.16
C PHE A 40 6.02 11.07 -9.29
N LEU A 41 6.48 10.37 -10.34
CA LEU A 41 7.12 11.00 -11.51
C LEU A 41 6.12 11.87 -12.30
N LEU A 42 4.87 11.44 -12.46
CA LEU A 42 3.83 12.21 -13.13
C LEU A 42 3.42 13.45 -12.31
N ALA A 43 3.41 13.37 -10.98
CA ALA A 43 3.11 14.49 -10.10
C ALA A 43 4.22 15.56 -10.09
N GLN A 44 5.47 15.21 -10.43
CA GLN A 44 6.62 16.12 -10.48
C GLN A 44 6.92 16.72 -11.86
N ALA A 45 6.22 16.33 -12.91
CA ALA A 45 6.41 16.94 -14.22
C ALA A 45 6.21 18.47 -14.11
N PRO A 46 7.15 19.30 -14.62
CA PRO A 46 7.03 20.74 -14.55
C PRO A 46 5.79 21.18 -15.35
N ARG A 47 4.74 21.49 -14.62
CA ARG A 47 3.47 21.92 -15.22
C ARG A 47 3.65 23.38 -15.64
N LYS A 48 3.48 23.67 -16.93
CA LYS A 48 3.45 25.05 -17.40
C LYS A 48 2.47 25.86 -16.54
N PRO A 49 2.89 27.00 -15.97
CA PRO A 49 1.97 27.85 -15.21
C PRO A 49 0.85 28.27 -16.16
N VAL A 50 -0.36 27.81 -15.90
CA VAL A 50 -1.55 28.42 -16.50
C VAL A 50 -1.64 29.80 -15.88
N ASN A 51 -1.54 30.87 -16.70
CA ASN A 51 -1.68 32.21 -16.23
C ASN A 51 -2.93 32.33 -15.36
N ALA A 52 -2.72 32.59 -14.07
CA ALA A 52 -3.80 32.91 -13.16
C ALA A 52 -4.27 34.33 -13.44
N ALA A 53 -5.03 34.50 -14.52
CA ALA A 53 -5.90 35.68 -14.63
C ALA A 53 -6.80 35.64 -13.39
N ALA A 54 -6.88 36.75 -12.66
CA ALA A 54 -7.74 36.89 -11.51
C ALA A 54 -9.15 36.41 -11.91
N VAL A 55 -9.59 35.32 -11.27
CA VAL A 55 -10.94 34.80 -11.52
C VAL A 55 -11.89 35.84 -10.99
N PRO A 56 -12.69 36.52 -11.84
CA PRO A 56 -13.70 37.47 -11.36
C PRO A 56 -14.63 36.68 -10.41
N ALA A 57 -15.12 37.36 -9.36
CA ALA A 57 -16.10 36.79 -8.43
C ALA A 57 -17.39 36.48 -9.22
N THR A 58 -17.44 35.32 -9.84
CA THR A 58 -18.61 34.84 -10.56
C THR A 58 -19.65 34.41 -9.54
N PRO A 59 -20.93 34.72 -9.66
CA PRO A 59 -21.95 34.11 -8.79
C PRO A 59 -21.85 32.63 -8.84
N ALA A 60 -22.08 31.93 -7.69
CA ALA A 60 -22.02 30.49 -7.59
C ALA A 60 -22.90 29.87 -8.68
N ALA A 61 -22.29 29.20 -9.65
CA ALA A 61 -23.02 28.48 -10.68
C ALA A 61 -23.41 27.11 -10.14
N THR A 62 -24.68 26.77 -10.28
CA THR A 62 -25.22 25.43 -9.95
C THR A 62 -25.27 24.62 -11.24
N TYR A 63 -24.66 23.45 -11.23
CA TYR A 63 -24.65 22.51 -12.36
C TYR A 63 -25.20 21.16 -11.89
N ASP A 64 -26.13 20.58 -12.65
CA ASP A 64 -26.58 19.19 -12.42
C ASP A 64 -25.51 18.20 -12.83
N THR A 65 -24.70 18.55 -13.83
CA THR A 65 -23.59 17.75 -14.34
C THR A 65 -22.45 18.64 -14.80
N LEU A 66 -21.22 18.33 -14.41
CA LEU A 66 -20.00 18.98 -14.88
C LEU A 66 -19.13 17.96 -15.62
N VAL A 67 -18.93 18.13 -16.93
CA VAL A 67 -18.06 17.27 -17.74
C VAL A 67 -16.72 17.97 -17.95
N VAL A 68 -15.66 17.43 -17.34
CA VAL A 68 -14.32 18.00 -17.43
C VAL A 68 -13.28 16.88 -17.53
N HIS A 69 -12.16 17.14 -18.21
CA HIS A 69 -11.00 16.23 -18.20
C HIS A 69 -10.10 16.45 -16.98
N ARG A 70 -10.18 17.64 -16.38
CA ARG A 70 -9.36 18.05 -15.26
C ARG A 70 -10.06 19.12 -14.43
N LEU A 71 -10.09 18.92 -13.10
CA LEU A 71 -10.61 19.86 -12.11
C LEU A 71 -9.49 20.23 -11.14
N GLU A 72 -9.24 21.54 -10.98
CA GLU A 72 -8.24 22.05 -10.03
C GLU A 72 -8.90 22.79 -8.88
N LEU A 73 -8.59 22.41 -7.66
CA LEU A 73 -8.86 23.19 -6.47
C LEU A 73 -7.65 24.10 -6.19
N ARG A 74 -7.86 25.42 -6.19
CA ARG A 74 -6.80 26.41 -5.96
C ARG A 74 -7.06 27.18 -4.67
N ASP A 75 -5.98 27.54 -3.96
CA ASP A 75 -6.06 28.43 -2.81
C ASP A 75 -6.21 29.91 -3.25
N LYS A 76 -6.36 30.82 -2.27
CA LYS A 76 -6.49 32.27 -2.54
C LYS A 76 -5.31 32.89 -3.27
N ALA A 77 -4.13 32.27 -3.22
CA ALA A 77 -2.93 32.67 -3.95
C ALA A 77 -2.84 32.05 -5.36
N GLY A 78 -3.88 31.32 -5.79
CA GLY A 78 -3.93 30.65 -7.09
C GLY A 78 -3.13 29.36 -7.17
N LYS A 79 -2.55 28.87 -6.08
CA LYS A 79 -1.78 27.61 -6.06
C LYS A 79 -2.73 26.43 -6.04
N VAL A 80 -2.43 25.38 -6.84
CA VAL A 80 -3.19 24.14 -6.86
C VAL A 80 -3.00 23.42 -5.54
N ARG A 81 -4.12 23.00 -4.90
CA ARG A 81 -4.20 22.25 -3.65
C ARG A 81 -4.88 20.91 -3.82
N GLY A 82 -5.71 20.77 -4.83
CA GLY A 82 -6.31 19.52 -5.23
C GLY A 82 -6.39 19.44 -6.73
N LEU A 83 -6.33 18.24 -7.24
CA LEU A 83 -6.39 17.95 -8.66
C LEU A 83 -7.16 16.66 -8.88
N TRP A 84 -8.21 16.72 -9.68
CA TRP A 84 -8.90 15.54 -10.17
C TRP A 84 -8.73 15.49 -11.69
N GLU A 85 -8.14 14.41 -12.19
CA GLU A 85 -7.83 14.27 -13.61
C GLU A 85 -7.94 12.79 -14.05
N THR A 86 -8.05 12.57 -15.35
CA THR A 86 -7.89 11.27 -15.95
C THR A 86 -6.50 11.20 -16.57
N THR A 87 -5.72 10.18 -16.17
CA THR A 87 -4.40 9.85 -16.72
C THR A 87 -4.50 8.68 -17.70
N ASP A 88 -3.41 8.32 -18.37
CA ASP A 88 -3.36 7.12 -19.22
C ASP A 88 -3.61 5.82 -18.45
N GLU A 89 -3.35 5.82 -17.12
CA GLU A 89 -3.58 4.66 -16.25
C GLU A 89 -5.01 4.64 -15.67
N GLY A 90 -5.70 5.80 -15.62
CA GLY A 90 -7.05 5.93 -15.09
C GLY A 90 -7.30 7.23 -14.32
N PRO A 91 -8.47 7.39 -13.68
CA PRO A 91 -8.80 8.57 -12.91
C PRO A 91 -7.97 8.69 -11.63
N ALA A 92 -7.57 9.92 -11.29
CA ALA A 92 -6.77 10.21 -10.11
C ALA A 92 -7.19 11.50 -9.42
N LEU A 93 -7.25 11.48 -8.08
CA LEU A 93 -7.43 12.63 -7.21
C LEU A 93 -6.14 12.83 -6.41
N TRP A 94 -5.55 14.02 -6.50
CA TRP A 94 -4.32 14.39 -5.80
C TRP A 94 -4.57 15.54 -4.84
N LEU A 95 -3.98 15.47 -3.64
CA LEU A 95 -4.00 16.54 -2.65
C LEU A 95 -2.57 17.02 -2.38
N TYR A 96 -2.39 18.34 -2.36
CA TYR A 96 -1.08 19.00 -2.21
C TYR A 96 -1.02 19.85 -0.95
N ASP A 97 0.14 19.86 -0.29
CA ASP A 97 0.41 20.74 0.83
C ASP A 97 0.71 22.19 0.37
N THR A 98 1.02 23.07 1.32
CA THR A 98 1.34 24.48 1.04
C THR A 98 2.61 24.66 0.21
N ALA A 99 3.54 23.70 0.23
CA ALA A 99 4.74 23.69 -0.60
C ALA A 99 4.49 23.13 -2.01
N GLY A 100 3.27 22.61 -2.30
CA GLY A 100 2.93 21.98 -3.57
C GLY A 100 3.37 20.51 -3.66
N GLN A 101 3.77 19.92 -2.53
CA GLN A 101 4.11 18.49 -2.49
C GLN A 101 2.85 17.64 -2.37
N THR A 102 2.79 16.54 -3.11
CA THR A 102 1.70 15.57 -3.00
C THR A 102 1.70 14.95 -1.60
N ARG A 103 0.53 14.96 -0.93
CA ARG A 103 0.35 14.41 0.42
C ARG A 103 -0.64 13.27 0.46
N ALA A 104 -1.57 13.23 -0.46
CA ALA A 104 -2.48 12.10 -0.62
C ALA A 104 -2.85 11.92 -2.09
N GLY A 105 -3.14 10.69 -2.47
CA GLY A 105 -3.66 10.32 -3.78
C GLY A 105 -4.69 9.21 -3.67
N LEU A 106 -5.74 9.31 -4.46
CA LEU A 106 -6.68 8.23 -4.72
C LEU A 106 -6.73 8.05 -6.24
N CYS A 107 -6.36 6.87 -6.72
CA CYS A 107 -6.32 6.61 -8.16
C CYS A 107 -6.76 5.19 -8.48
N VAL A 108 -7.07 4.97 -9.75
CA VAL A 108 -7.23 3.65 -10.34
C VAL A 108 -6.04 3.43 -11.26
N ALA A 109 -5.11 2.59 -10.83
CA ALA A 109 -3.92 2.21 -11.58
C ALA A 109 -4.11 0.86 -12.28
N ALA A 110 -3.15 0.43 -13.07
CA ALA A 110 -3.20 -0.84 -13.81
C ALA A 110 -3.44 -2.07 -12.92
N GLU A 111 -2.92 -2.05 -11.68
CA GLU A 111 -3.08 -3.15 -10.71
C GLU A 111 -4.39 -3.06 -9.90
N GLY A 112 -5.09 -1.93 -9.96
CA GLY A 112 -6.34 -1.67 -9.27
C GLY A 112 -6.39 -0.33 -8.53
N PRO A 113 -7.46 -0.06 -7.76
CA PRO A 113 -7.60 1.19 -7.02
C PRO A 113 -6.64 1.24 -5.81
N GLU A 114 -6.09 2.43 -5.57
CA GLU A 114 -5.20 2.68 -4.44
C GLU A 114 -5.42 4.06 -3.80
N LEU A 115 -5.30 4.10 -2.46
CA LEU A 115 -5.18 5.32 -1.67
C LEU A 115 -3.77 5.40 -1.13
N MET A 116 -3.11 6.52 -1.36
CA MET A 116 -1.73 6.78 -0.91
C MET A 116 -1.69 7.95 0.06
N LEU A 117 -0.91 7.82 1.13
CA LEU A 117 -0.59 8.88 2.09
C LEU A 117 0.94 9.07 2.12
N LEU A 118 1.40 10.29 1.84
CA LEU A 118 2.80 10.62 1.71
C LEU A 118 3.26 11.58 2.81
N ASP A 119 4.51 11.43 3.24
CA ASP A 119 5.15 12.36 4.15
C ASP A 119 5.60 13.67 3.44
N PRO A 120 6.09 14.69 4.17
CA PRO A 120 6.55 15.94 3.55
C PRO A 120 7.68 15.77 2.55
N ALA A 121 8.44 14.68 2.60
CA ALA A 121 9.49 14.35 1.63
C ALA A 121 8.95 13.60 0.39
N GLY A 122 7.61 13.48 0.25
CA GLY A 122 6.96 12.76 -0.84
C GLY A 122 7.12 11.24 -0.77
N LYS A 123 7.47 10.69 0.40
CA LYS A 123 7.62 9.25 0.58
C LYS A 123 6.30 8.64 1.04
N LEU A 124 5.89 7.54 0.40
CA LEU A 124 4.73 6.76 0.81
C LEU A 124 4.91 6.25 2.25
N ARG A 125 3.90 6.50 3.10
CA ARG A 125 3.86 6.12 4.52
C ARG A 125 2.74 5.15 4.83
N ALA A 126 1.61 5.29 4.16
CA ALA A 126 0.50 4.36 4.27
C ALA A 126 -0.20 4.24 2.92
N GLY A 127 -0.73 3.06 2.63
CA GLY A 127 -1.54 2.79 1.46
C GLY A 127 -2.67 1.81 1.75
N VAL A 128 -3.78 2.01 1.04
CA VAL A 128 -4.86 1.02 0.92
C VAL A 128 -4.94 0.65 -0.54
N VAL A 129 -4.88 -0.64 -0.85
CA VAL A 129 -4.83 -1.14 -2.23
C VAL A 129 -5.80 -2.29 -2.43
N VAL A 130 -6.31 -2.42 -3.64
CA VAL A 130 -7.00 -3.62 -4.10
C VAL A 130 -6.31 -4.10 -5.37
N THR A 131 -5.68 -5.24 -5.32
CA THR A 131 -4.91 -5.82 -6.43
C THR A 131 -5.45 -7.18 -6.81
N GLY A 132 -4.91 -7.79 -7.86
CA GLY A 132 -5.22 -9.18 -8.23
C GLY A 132 -4.92 -10.22 -7.13
N TYR A 133 -4.17 -9.85 -6.10
CA TYR A 133 -3.90 -10.70 -4.92
C TYR A 133 -4.85 -10.46 -3.75
N GLY A 134 -5.72 -9.45 -3.84
CA GLY A 134 -6.69 -9.05 -2.84
C GLY A 134 -6.45 -7.66 -2.26
N PRO A 135 -7.32 -7.20 -1.35
CA PRO A 135 -7.20 -5.91 -0.68
C PRO A 135 -6.12 -5.94 0.41
N GLY A 136 -5.53 -4.77 0.68
CA GLY A 136 -4.55 -4.63 1.75
C GLY A 136 -4.35 -3.21 2.24
N VAL A 137 -3.84 -3.10 3.48
CA VAL A 137 -3.35 -1.86 4.09
C VAL A 137 -1.88 -2.02 4.40
N ILE A 138 -1.06 -1.09 3.95
CA ILE A 138 0.39 -1.16 4.01
C ILE A 138 0.93 0.07 4.76
N LEU A 139 1.85 -0.15 5.71
CA LEU A 139 2.51 0.91 6.46
C LEU A 139 4.03 0.83 6.27
N PHE A 140 4.65 1.99 5.99
CA PHE A 140 6.08 2.13 5.78
C PHE A 140 6.74 3.04 6.83
N ASP A 141 7.99 2.75 7.17
CA ASP A 141 8.81 3.66 7.98
C ASP A 141 9.40 4.81 7.12
N THR A 142 10.14 5.73 7.75
CA THR A 142 10.77 6.87 7.10
C THR A 142 11.81 6.48 6.03
N ALA A 143 12.35 5.27 6.10
CA ALA A 143 13.25 4.71 5.10
C ALA A 143 12.53 3.95 3.98
N ARG A 144 11.19 4.01 3.90
CA ARG A 144 10.32 3.29 2.95
C ARG A 144 10.41 1.76 3.10
N ARG A 145 10.67 1.27 4.31
CA ARG A 145 10.64 -0.16 4.59
C ARG A 145 9.26 -0.53 5.08
N LEU A 146 8.71 -1.62 4.57
CA LEU A 146 7.44 -2.20 5.02
C LEU A 146 7.55 -2.56 6.50
N ARG A 147 6.62 -2.08 7.32
CA ARG A 147 6.58 -2.32 8.78
C ARG A 147 5.35 -3.06 9.23
N ALA A 148 4.22 -2.85 8.55
CA ALA A 148 3.01 -3.60 8.79
C ALA A 148 2.23 -3.81 7.49
N TRP A 149 1.59 -4.95 7.37
CA TRP A 149 0.73 -5.29 6.24
C TRP A 149 -0.48 -6.09 6.71
N LEU A 150 -1.65 -5.46 6.64
CA LEU A 150 -2.94 -6.13 6.74
C LEU A 150 -3.38 -6.50 5.32
N ARG A 151 -3.71 -7.77 5.08
CA ARG A 151 -4.17 -8.24 3.77
C ARG A 151 -5.23 -9.30 3.88
N LEU A 152 -5.99 -9.44 2.80
CA LEU A 152 -6.87 -10.57 2.57
C LEU A 152 -6.45 -11.21 1.24
N ASP A 153 -5.93 -12.42 1.28
CA ASP A 153 -5.56 -13.20 0.10
C ASP A 153 -6.28 -14.55 0.08
N ALA A 154 -5.98 -15.41 -0.90
CA ALA A 154 -6.58 -16.74 -1.00
C ALA A 154 -6.31 -17.64 0.23
N GLY A 155 -5.32 -17.30 1.07
CA GLY A 155 -5.03 -17.99 2.33
C GLY A 155 -5.80 -17.45 3.52
N GLY A 156 -6.65 -16.40 3.34
CA GLY A 156 -7.41 -15.74 4.39
C GLY A 156 -6.81 -14.42 4.87
N PRO A 157 -7.43 -13.77 5.87
CA PRO A 157 -6.93 -12.52 6.44
C PRO A 157 -5.61 -12.73 7.19
N ALA A 158 -4.69 -11.77 7.04
CA ALA A 158 -3.42 -11.77 7.73
C ALA A 158 -2.96 -10.36 8.08
N LEU A 159 -2.31 -10.21 9.24
CA LEU A 159 -1.63 -9.01 9.68
C LEU A 159 -0.18 -9.37 10.01
N ASP A 160 0.76 -8.82 9.27
CA ASP A 160 2.19 -9.10 9.44
C ASP A 160 2.95 -7.85 9.87
N PHE A 161 3.90 -8.02 10.79
CA PHE A 161 4.82 -6.99 11.26
C PHE A 161 6.25 -7.33 10.89
N TYR A 162 7.01 -6.32 10.44
CA TYR A 162 8.37 -6.46 9.95
C TYR A 162 9.34 -5.56 10.71
N ASP A 163 10.57 -6.04 10.90
CA ASP A 163 11.65 -5.20 11.41
C ASP A 163 12.25 -4.26 10.34
N ALA A 164 13.25 -3.52 10.74
CA ALA A 164 13.95 -2.60 9.87
C ALA A 164 14.77 -3.29 8.75
N ALA A 165 15.02 -4.58 8.86
CA ALA A 165 15.67 -5.38 7.82
C ALA A 165 14.66 -6.07 6.88
N GLY A 166 13.34 -5.81 7.06
CA GLY A 166 12.27 -6.41 6.29
C GLY A 166 11.97 -7.88 6.66
N LYS A 167 12.45 -8.32 7.83
CA LYS A 167 12.17 -9.67 8.33
C LYS A 167 10.87 -9.68 9.11
N PRO A 168 10.02 -10.72 8.97
CA PRO A 168 8.82 -10.86 9.77
C PRO A 168 9.21 -11.01 11.26
N ARG A 169 8.42 -10.41 12.16
CA ARG A 169 8.59 -10.44 13.61
C ARG A 169 7.38 -10.96 14.34
N ALA A 170 6.19 -10.64 13.83
CA ALA A 170 4.93 -11.19 14.31
C ALA A 170 3.95 -11.29 13.15
N GLY A 171 3.06 -12.25 13.20
CA GLY A 171 1.98 -12.41 12.24
C GLY A 171 0.75 -12.98 12.91
N LEU A 172 -0.41 -12.40 12.60
CA LEU A 172 -1.73 -12.91 12.93
C LEU A 172 -2.36 -13.40 11.62
N ARG A 173 -2.86 -14.61 11.58
CA ARG A 173 -3.49 -15.21 10.40
C ARG A 173 -4.70 -16.03 10.79
N VAL A 174 -5.72 -15.99 9.92
CA VAL A 174 -6.85 -16.91 9.96
C VAL A 174 -6.92 -17.60 8.60
N ASP A 175 -6.89 -18.92 8.59
CA ASP A 175 -7.05 -19.73 7.38
C ASP A 175 -7.90 -20.97 7.65
N ALA A 176 -7.99 -21.90 6.70
CA ALA A 176 -8.79 -23.12 6.84
C ALA A 176 -8.33 -24.05 7.98
N ALA A 177 -7.12 -23.87 8.49
CA ALA A 177 -6.57 -24.66 9.61
C ALA A 177 -6.80 -23.97 10.96
N GLY A 178 -7.38 -22.76 11.02
CA GLY A 178 -7.71 -22.01 12.23
C GLY A 178 -7.05 -20.64 12.33
N SER A 179 -6.96 -20.12 13.55
CA SER A 179 -6.38 -18.84 13.89
C SER A 179 -4.97 -19.00 14.47
N PHE A 180 -4.02 -18.21 14.01
CA PHE A 180 -2.61 -18.32 14.39
C PHE A 180 -2.02 -16.96 14.75
N LEU A 181 -1.36 -16.87 15.91
CA LEU A 181 -0.41 -15.81 16.23
C LEU A 181 1.00 -16.42 16.20
N THR A 182 1.82 -15.97 15.28
CA THR A 182 3.20 -16.44 15.11
C THR A 182 4.19 -15.35 15.50
N LEU A 183 5.16 -15.69 16.33
CA LEU A 183 6.32 -14.85 16.64
C LEU A 183 7.56 -15.44 15.95
N TYR A 184 8.40 -14.54 15.42
CA TYR A 184 9.59 -14.92 14.67
C TYR A 184 10.88 -14.48 15.37
N ASP A 185 11.94 -15.25 15.23
CA ASP A 185 13.29 -14.90 15.70
C ASP A 185 13.96 -13.83 14.85
N ALA A 186 15.19 -13.46 15.22
CA ALA A 186 15.98 -12.47 14.49
C ALA A 186 16.30 -12.87 13.03
N ALA A 187 16.29 -14.16 12.74
CA ALA A 187 16.50 -14.68 11.39
C ALA A 187 15.20 -14.69 10.55
N GLY A 188 14.04 -14.38 11.16
CA GLY A 188 12.73 -14.46 10.51
C GLY A 188 12.16 -15.90 10.49
N LYS A 189 12.66 -16.78 11.35
CA LYS A 189 12.11 -18.13 11.51
C LYS A 189 11.04 -18.15 12.62
N PRO A 190 9.94 -18.89 12.46
CA PRO A 190 8.96 -19.09 13.53
C PRO A 190 9.65 -19.59 14.81
N ARG A 191 9.41 -18.92 15.93
CA ARG A 191 9.93 -19.25 17.26
C ARG A 191 8.84 -19.77 18.18
N ALA A 192 7.66 -19.19 18.10
CA ALA A 192 6.50 -19.59 18.87
C ALA A 192 5.25 -19.33 18.05
N GLN A 193 4.28 -20.21 18.19
CA GLN A 193 2.96 -20.09 17.57
C GLN A 193 1.89 -20.42 18.59
N LEU A 194 0.91 -19.54 18.73
CA LEU A 194 -0.32 -19.79 19.46
C LEU A 194 -1.40 -20.10 18.42
N ALA A 195 -2.02 -21.26 18.55
CA ALA A 195 -3.15 -21.71 17.76
C ALA A 195 -4.33 -22.04 18.70
N GLU A 196 -5.48 -22.42 18.16
CA GLU A 196 -6.67 -22.75 18.93
C GLU A 196 -6.43 -23.95 19.90
N ASP A 197 -5.55 -24.86 19.54
CA ASP A 197 -5.17 -26.05 20.31
C ASP A 197 -4.04 -25.81 21.35
N GLY A 198 -3.53 -24.59 21.46
CA GLY A 198 -2.53 -24.17 22.42
C GLY A 198 -1.23 -23.62 21.82
N LEU A 199 -0.22 -23.44 22.68
CA LEU A 199 1.08 -22.89 22.31
C LEU A 199 2.01 -24.00 21.79
N SER A 200 2.46 -23.89 20.54
CA SER A 200 3.55 -24.68 19.98
C SER A 200 4.87 -23.86 19.96
N ARG A 201 5.99 -24.53 20.20
CA ARG A 201 7.34 -23.95 20.21
C ARG A 201 8.20 -24.53 19.09
#